data_f1f16f2136e11c7715e6a2e54c97bd3a
#
_entry.id   f1f16f2136e11c7715e6a2e54c97bd3a
#
_cell.length_a   1.000
_cell.length_b   1.000
_cell.length_c   1.000
_cell.angle_alpha   90.00
_cell.angle_beta   90.00
_cell.angle_gamma   90.00
#
_symmetry.space_group_name_H-M   'P 1'
#
loop_
_entity.id
_entity.type
_entity.pdbx_description
1 polymer ?
#
loop_
_entity_poly.entity_id
_entity_poly.type
_entity_poly.pdbx_seq_one_letter_code
_entity_poly.pdbx_strand_id
1 'polypeptide(L)'
;MVVAADGTTTVALDGIEWANGCAFSPDGRTLYMCDYHRGVVVAADRRDDGSYGPSRVVVTSPSGGADGMAVDEAGALWVALGPSATVGRFTPDGTLDAELAVPGSFVASLCFGGTDGRDLFVTTAQGADGTSGAVLRTRVPVAGAPVAAVTI
;
A
#
# COMPACT_ATOMS: atom_id res chain seq x y z
N MET A 1 -12.72 7.62 2.42
CA MET A 1 -13.79 8.47 1.83
C MET A 1 -14.05 7.96 0.42
N VAL A 2 -15.28 7.80 0.03
CA VAL A 2 -15.71 7.47 -1.33
C VAL A 2 -16.41 8.70 -1.90
N VAL A 3 -16.11 9.05 -3.15
CA VAL A 3 -16.75 10.17 -3.85
C VAL A 3 -17.65 9.59 -4.96
N ALA A 4 -18.95 9.81 -4.88
CA ALA A 4 -19.89 9.43 -5.92
C ALA A 4 -19.87 10.42 -7.09
N ALA A 5 -20.46 10.02 -8.24
CA ALA A 5 -20.49 10.87 -9.44
C ALA A 5 -21.22 12.20 -9.24
N ASP A 6 -22.15 12.28 -8.28
CA ASP A 6 -22.86 13.52 -7.88
C ASP A 6 -22.09 14.39 -6.88
N GLY A 7 -20.84 14.01 -6.53
CA GLY A 7 -19.99 14.69 -5.56
C GLY A 7 -20.27 14.31 -4.10
N THR A 8 -21.23 13.45 -3.82
CA THR A 8 -21.49 12.96 -2.47
C THR A 8 -20.29 12.16 -1.95
N THR A 9 -19.90 12.37 -0.69
CA THR A 9 -18.78 11.67 -0.05
C THR A 9 -19.28 10.82 1.11
N THR A 10 -18.76 9.60 1.23
CA THR A 10 -19.04 8.69 2.32
C THR A 10 -17.73 8.18 2.94
N VAL A 11 -17.81 7.76 4.22
CA VAL A 11 -16.67 7.09 4.88
C VAL A 11 -16.65 5.64 4.44
N ALA A 12 -15.55 5.20 3.83
CA ALA A 12 -15.34 3.79 3.45
C ALA A 12 -14.94 2.93 4.64
N LEU A 13 -13.98 3.42 5.42
CA LEU A 13 -13.47 2.78 6.64
C LEU A 13 -13.33 3.83 7.75
N ASP A 14 -13.62 3.43 8.96
CA ASP A 14 -13.39 4.21 10.18
C ASP A 14 -12.50 3.42 11.16
N GLY A 15 -12.23 4.01 12.33
CA GLY A 15 -11.39 3.38 13.36
C GLY A 15 -9.91 3.24 12.96
N ILE A 16 -9.43 4.04 12.00
CA ILE A 16 -8.02 4.14 11.59
C ILE A 16 -7.40 5.32 12.35
N GLU A 17 -6.30 5.09 13.05
CA GLU A 17 -5.65 6.14 13.83
C GLU A 17 -4.87 7.13 12.94
N TRP A 18 -4.12 6.60 11.96
CA TRP A 18 -3.42 7.43 10.98
C TRP A 18 -3.46 6.76 9.61
N ALA A 19 -4.51 7.06 8.84
CA ALA A 19 -4.72 6.55 7.50
C ALA A 19 -3.61 7.02 6.55
N ASN A 20 -2.96 6.07 5.88
CA ASN A 20 -1.87 6.32 4.95
C ASN A 20 -2.11 5.59 3.62
N GLY A 21 -1.23 4.71 3.17
CA GLY A 21 -1.38 4.01 1.90
C GLY A 21 -2.67 3.21 1.81
N CYS A 22 -3.31 3.23 0.63
CA CYS A 22 -4.47 2.38 0.35
C CYS A 22 -4.36 1.76 -1.04
N ALA A 23 -4.89 0.55 -1.18
CA ALA A 23 -4.92 -0.17 -2.43
C ALA A 23 -6.11 -1.16 -2.46
N PHE A 24 -6.44 -1.64 -3.66
CA PHE A 24 -7.42 -2.69 -3.83
C PHE A 24 -6.75 -4.02 -4.16
N SER A 25 -7.42 -5.13 -3.81
CA SER A 25 -7.09 -6.44 -4.37
C SER A 25 -7.22 -6.43 -5.90
N PRO A 26 -6.54 -7.34 -6.63
CA PRO A 26 -6.59 -7.37 -8.09
C PRO A 26 -8.00 -7.49 -8.68
N ASP A 27 -8.91 -8.12 -7.94
CA ASP A 27 -10.33 -8.26 -8.31
C ASP A 27 -11.22 -7.07 -7.86
N GLY A 28 -10.65 -6.08 -7.18
CA GLY A 28 -11.35 -4.90 -6.67
C GLY A 28 -12.32 -5.14 -5.53
N ARG A 29 -12.31 -6.35 -4.93
CA ARG A 29 -13.28 -6.75 -3.90
C ARG A 29 -12.84 -6.45 -2.48
N THR A 30 -11.56 -6.26 -2.24
CA THR A 30 -11.02 -5.94 -0.92
C THR A 30 -10.28 -4.61 -0.97
N LEU A 31 -10.61 -3.70 -0.08
CA LEU A 31 -9.87 -2.46 0.17
C LEU A 31 -8.88 -2.71 1.30
N TYR A 32 -7.62 -2.42 1.05
CA TYR A 32 -6.54 -2.41 2.03
C TYR A 32 -6.20 -0.97 2.43
N MET A 33 -5.86 -0.76 3.70
CA MET A 33 -5.47 0.54 4.25
C MET A 33 -4.36 0.37 5.28
N CYS A 34 -3.27 1.11 5.11
CA CYS A 34 -2.23 1.23 6.13
C CYS A 34 -2.71 2.14 7.27
N ASP A 35 -2.55 1.66 8.50
CA ASP A 35 -2.65 2.47 9.71
C ASP A 35 -1.25 2.64 10.27
N TYR A 36 -0.67 3.81 10.01
CA TYR A 36 0.73 4.08 10.32
C TYR A 36 1.04 3.98 11.80
N HIS A 37 0.21 4.59 12.66
CA HIS A 37 0.45 4.60 14.12
C HIS A 37 0.36 3.21 14.74
N ARG A 38 -0.59 2.41 14.28
CA ARG A 38 -0.73 1.03 14.76
C ARG A 38 0.26 0.08 14.12
N GLY A 39 0.94 0.50 13.04
CA GLY A 39 1.87 -0.35 12.30
C GLY A 39 1.19 -1.56 11.66
N VAL A 40 -0.04 -1.41 11.17
CA VAL A 40 -0.83 -2.50 10.60
C VAL A 40 -1.37 -2.15 9.22
N VAL A 41 -1.69 -3.18 8.43
CA VAL A 41 -2.59 -3.05 7.30
C VAL A 41 -3.92 -3.70 7.68
N VAL A 42 -5.01 -2.96 7.49
CA VAL A 42 -6.36 -3.48 7.63
C VAL A 42 -6.98 -3.74 6.26
N ALA A 43 -7.89 -4.70 6.19
CA ALA A 43 -8.65 -5.04 5.01
C ALA A 43 -10.15 -4.96 5.30
N ALA A 44 -10.94 -4.52 4.32
CA ALA A 44 -12.39 -4.59 4.37
C ALA A 44 -12.94 -5.03 3.01
N ASP A 45 -13.89 -5.95 3.04
CA ASP A 45 -14.48 -6.51 1.83
C ASP A 45 -15.60 -5.59 1.33
N ARG A 46 -15.59 -5.32 0.02
CA ARG A 46 -16.61 -4.55 -0.66
C ARG A 46 -17.87 -5.38 -0.84
N ARG A 47 -19.00 -4.80 -0.48
CA ARG A 47 -20.33 -5.39 -0.68
C ARG A 47 -20.89 -5.07 -2.06
N ASP A 48 -21.93 -5.77 -2.47
CA ASP A 48 -22.59 -5.58 -3.78
C ASP A 48 -23.23 -4.18 -3.91
N ASP A 49 -23.62 -3.56 -2.80
CA ASP A 49 -24.15 -2.19 -2.75
C ASP A 49 -23.05 -1.11 -2.80
N GLY A 50 -21.77 -1.52 -2.90
CA GLY A 50 -20.62 -0.63 -2.93
C GLY A 50 -20.12 -0.17 -1.56
N SER A 51 -20.81 -0.51 -0.47
CA SER A 51 -20.33 -0.28 0.90
C SER A 51 -19.22 -1.28 1.28
N TYR A 52 -18.57 -1.05 2.42
CA TYR A 52 -17.54 -1.94 2.95
C TYR A 52 -18.01 -2.64 4.21
N GLY A 53 -17.54 -3.86 4.42
CA GLY A 53 -17.72 -4.62 5.64
C GLY A 53 -16.85 -4.11 6.79
N PRO A 54 -16.91 -4.77 7.96
CA PRO A 54 -16.02 -4.47 9.07
C PRO A 54 -14.56 -4.72 8.67
N SER A 55 -13.66 -3.85 9.14
CA SER A 55 -12.23 -4.02 8.89
C SER A 55 -11.62 -5.11 9.78
N ARG A 56 -10.59 -5.78 9.25
CA ARG A 56 -9.77 -6.76 9.97
C ARG A 56 -8.29 -6.48 9.73
N VAL A 57 -7.45 -6.71 10.73
CA VAL A 57 -5.99 -6.65 10.54
C VAL A 57 -5.54 -7.84 9.69
N VAL A 58 -4.77 -7.57 8.64
CA VAL A 58 -4.20 -8.60 7.74
C VAL A 58 -2.68 -8.62 7.77
N VAL A 59 -2.04 -7.50 8.07
CA VAL A 59 -0.59 -7.40 8.24
C VAL A 59 -0.31 -6.68 9.55
N THR A 60 0.66 -7.19 10.31
CA THR A 60 1.31 -6.44 11.39
C THR A 60 2.76 -6.22 10.97
N SER A 61 3.15 -4.96 10.85
CA SER A 61 4.52 -4.57 10.50
C SER A 61 5.49 -5.00 11.59
N PRO A 62 6.59 -5.69 11.26
CA PRO A 62 7.58 -6.10 12.25
C PRO A 62 8.36 -4.93 12.87
N SER A 63 8.35 -3.77 12.20
CA SER A 63 9.12 -2.58 12.59
C SER A 63 8.25 -1.37 12.95
N GLY A 64 6.92 -1.52 12.96
CA GLY A 64 5.99 -0.39 13.06
C GLY A 64 5.90 0.43 11.77
N GLY A 65 5.02 1.42 11.74
CA GLY A 65 4.99 2.41 10.66
C GLY A 65 4.64 1.85 9.28
N ALA A 66 3.47 1.22 9.10
CA ALA A 66 2.94 0.89 7.78
C ALA A 66 2.51 2.16 7.06
N ASP A 67 3.28 2.59 6.05
CA ASP A 67 3.11 3.87 5.34
C ASP A 67 2.43 3.68 3.97
N GLY A 68 3.06 4.01 2.87
CA GLY A 68 2.51 3.77 1.55
C GLY A 68 2.45 2.28 1.20
N MET A 69 1.55 1.91 0.26
CA MET A 69 1.43 0.52 -0.18
C MET A 69 1.01 0.40 -1.64
N ALA A 70 1.28 -0.76 -2.21
CA ALA A 70 0.77 -1.21 -3.50
C ALA A 70 0.45 -2.71 -3.44
N VAL A 71 -0.33 -3.21 -4.41
CA VAL A 71 -0.68 -4.63 -4.53
C VAL A 71 -0.13 -5.17 -5.84
N ASP A 72 0.44 -6.37 -5.84
CA ASP A 72 0.88 -7.03 -7.06
C ASP A 72 -0.23 -7.90 -7.71
N GLU A 73 0.01 -8.38 -8.92
CA GLU A 73 -0.95 -9.20 -9.69
C GLU A 73 -1.29 -10.54 -9.00
N ALA A 74 -0.43 -11.01 -8.10
CA ALA A 74 -0.67 -12.20 -7.29
C ALA A 74 -1.46 -11.90 -6.01
N GLY A 75 -1.80 -10.61 -5.76
CA GLY A 75 -2.53 -10.16 -4.58
C GLY A 75 -1.66 -9.91 -3.35
N ALA A 76 -0.33 -10.00 -3.46
CA ALA A 76 0.55 -9.71 -2.34
C ALA A 76 0.66 -8.20 -2.11
N LEU A 77 0.77 -7.82 -0.83
CA LEU A 77 0.81 -6.44 -0.36
C LEU A 77 2.26 -6.00 -0.24
N TRP A 78 2.63 -4.96 -0.97
CA TRP A 78 3.93 -4.31 -0.86
C TRP A 78 3.75 -3.06 0.00
N VAL A 79 4.43 -3.01 1.15
CA VAL A 79 4.24 -1.98 2.18
C VAL A 79 5.54 -1.28 2.48
N ALA A 80 5.53 0.04 2.44
CA ALA A 80 6.63 0.87 2.94
C ALA A 80 6.66 0.79 4.47
N LEU A 81 7.77 0.27 5.02
CA LEU A 81 7.93 0.05 6.47
C LEU A 81 8.65 1.22 7.15
N GLY A 82 8.36 2.44 6.71
CA GLY A 82 8.79 3.69 7.33
C GLY A 82 10.22 3.70 7.86
N PRO A 83 10.38 3.73 9.20
CA PRO A 83 11.69 3.91 9.84
C PRO A 83 12.70 2.77 9.64
N SER A 84 12.23 1.57 9.23
CA SER A 84 13.15 0.45 8.96
C SER A 84 13.93 0.57 7.65
N ALA A 85 13.60 1.57 6.83
CA ALA A 85 14.17 1.76 5.50
C ALA A 85 14.01 0.51 4.60
N THR A 86 12.88 -0.19 4.72
CA THR A 86 12.57 -1.38 3.93
C THR A 86 11.19 -1.29 3.29
N VAL A 87 11.01 -2.04 2.21
CA VAL A 87 9.69 -2.41 1.68
C VAL A 87 9.47 -3.88 1.99
N GLY A 88 8.40 -4.20 2.71
CA GLY A 88 7.98 -5.57 2.97
C GLY A 88 6.99 -6.03 1.90
N ARG A 89 7.18 -7.25 1.37
CA ARG A 89 6.18 -7.96 0.58
C ARG A 89 5.49 -8.99 1.45
N PHE A 90 4.18 -8.86 1.60
CA PHE A 90 3.37 -9.77 2.41
C PHE A 90 2.41 -10.54 1.50
N THR A 91 2.29 -11.83 1.71
CA THR A 91 1.27 -12.65 1.06
C THR A 91 -0.14 -12.18 1.46
N PRO A 92 -1.21 -12.55 0.71
CA PRO A 92 -2.58 -12.12 1.04
C PRO A 92 -3.06 -12.52 2.44
N ASP A 93 -2.44 -13.54 3.04
CA ASP A 93 -2.71 -13.98 4.43
C ASP A 93 -1.87 -13.22 5.49
N GLY A 94 -1.04 -12.25 5.06
CA GLY A 94 -0.26 -11.38 5.93
C GLY A 94 1.11 -11.90 6.33
N THR A 95 1.57 -13.01 5.74
CA THR A 95 2.91 -13.55 5.98
C THR A 95 3.96 -12.73 5.23
N LEU A 96 5.03 -12.30 5.91
CA LEU A 96 6.16 -11.63 5.26
C LEU A 96 6.90 -12.63 4.36
N ASP A 97 6.89 -12.37 3.06
CA ASP A 97 7.45 -13.23 2.01
C ASP A 97 8.83 -12.75 1.55
N ALA A 98 9.01 -11.42 1.49
CA ALA A 98 10.28 -10.82 1.10
C ALA A 98 10.43 -9.42 1.69
N GLU A 99 11.69 -8.98 1.85
CA GLU A 99 12.05 -7.61 2.20
C GLU A 99 13.03 -7.04 1.18
N LEU A 100 12.81 -5.80 0.81
CA LEU A 100 13.70 -5.02 -0.03
C LEU A 100 14.30 -3.89 0.81
N ALA A 101 15.61 -3.95 1.07
CA ALA A 101 16.33 -2.86 1.71
C ALA A 101 16.41 -1.65 0.75
N VAL A 102 16.11 -0.47 1.27
CA VAL A 102 16.06 0.77 0.51
C VAL A 102 17.14 1.71 1.02
N PRO A 103 18.01 2.26 0.15
CA PRO A 103 18.97 3.28 0.58
C PRO A 103 18.23 4.52 1.11
N GLY A 104 18.47 4.85 2.37
CA GLY A 104 17.82 5.98 3.06
C GLY A 104 17.50 5.65 4.50
N SER A 105 16.82 6.56 5.18
CA SER A 105 16.43 6.41 6.59
C SER A 105 14.94 6.21 6.81
N PHE A 106 14.12 6.49 5.78
CA PHE A 106 12.67 6.38 5.88
C PHE A 106 12.06 6.11 4.50
N VAL A 107 11.34 5.01 4.37
CA VAL A 107 10.58 4.68 3.16
C VAL A 107 9.14 5.13 3.33
N ALA A 108 8.69 6.07 2.49
CA ALA A 108 7.39 6.70 2.63
C ALA A 108 6.31 6.04 1.76
N SER A 109 6.64 5.70 0.50
CA SER A 109 5.61 5.14 -0.39
C SER A 109 6.24 4.37 -1.54
N LEU A 110 5.39 3.67 -2.29
CA LEU A 110 5.81 2.92 -3.46
C LEU A 110 4.66 2.78 -4.47
N CYS A 111 5.02 2.57 -5.73
CA CYS A 111 4.06 2.20 -6.77
C CYS A 111 4.73 1.34 -7.84
N PHE A 112 3.93 0.54 -8.53
CA PHE A 112 4.35 -0.18 -9.71
C PHE A 112 4.24 0.69 -10.96
N GLY A 113 5.10 0.42 -11.95
CA GLY A 113 5.10 1.10 -13.23
C GLY A 113 5.92 0.38 -14.28
N GLY A 114 6.29 1.10 -15.35
CA GLY A 114 6.96 0.51 -16.50
C GLY A 114 5.98 -0.15 -17.48
N THR A 115 6.47 -0.53 -18.67
CA THR A 115 5.62 -1.07 -19.74
C THR A 115 5.03 -2.44 -19.42
N ASP A 116 5.67 -3.20 -18.54
CA ASP A 116 5.24 -4.53 -18.09
C ASP A 116 4.81 -4.56 -16.62
N GLY A 117 4.69 -3.38 -15.97
CA GLY A 117 4.25 -3.26 -14.58
C GLY A 117 5.25 -3.76 -13.52
N ARG A 118 6.49 -4.08 -13.90
CA ARG A 118 7.50 -4.68 -13.00
C ARG A 118 8.57 -3.73 -12.51
N ASP A 119 8.46 -2.46 -12.84
CA ASP A 119 9.28 -1.42 -12.22
C ASP A 119 8.62 -0.99 -10.91
N LEU A 120 9.33 -1.18 -9.80
CA LEU A 120 8.91 -0.67 -8.51
C LEU A 120 9.60 0.67 -8.26
N PHE A 121 8.81 1.72 -8.10
CA PHE A 121 9.27 3.04 -7.70
C PHE A 121 9.03 3.21 -6.21
N VAL A 122 10.03 3.66 -5.48
CA VAL A 122 10.00 3.82 -4.02
C VAL A 122 10.40 5.24 -3.68
N THR A 123 9.63 5.91 -2.83
CA THR A 123 9.95 7.26 -2.33
C THR A 123 10.50 7.17 -0.92
N THR A 124 11.54 7.98 -0.65
CA THR A 124 12.11 8.13 0.69
C THR A 124 11.92 9.56 1.17
N ALA A 125 11.66 9.76 2.46
CA ALA A 125 11.57 11.09 3.06
C ALA A 125 12.96 11.70 3.26
N GLN A 126 13.98 10.87 3.52
CA GLN A 126 15.38 11.28 3.62
C GLN A 126 16.25 10.32 2.81
N GLY A 127 17.19 10.87 2.04
CA GLY A 127 18.20 10.10 1.33
C GLY A 127 19.18 9.42 2.25
N ALA A 128 20.09 8.63 1.67
CA ALA A 128 21.17 7.97 2.42
C ALA A 128 22.11 8.94 3.13
N ASP A 129 22.18 10.17 2.65
CA ASP A 129 22.95 11.28 3.26
C ASP A 129 22.19 12.01 4.40
N GLY A 130 20.91 11.64 4.64
CA GLY A 130 20.07 12.25 5.66
C GLY A 130 19.53 13.65 5.31
N THR A 131 19.79 14.16 4.11
CA THR A 131 19.49 15.57 3.75
C THR A 131 18.33 15.73 2.79
N SER A 132 18.08 14.77 1.89
CA SER A 132 17.06 14.90 0.84
C SER A 132 16.34 13.57 0.62
N GLY A 133 15.07 13.65 0.25
CA GLY A 133 14.32 12.50 -0.24
C GLY A 133 14.73 12.14 -1.66
N ALA A 134 14.40 10.91 -2.06
CA ALA A 134 14.66 10.39 -3.39
C ALA A 134 13.47 9.58 -3.92
N VAL A 135 13.41 9.45 -5.23
CA VAL A 135 12.62 8.42 -5.92
C VAL A 135 13.58 7.39 -6.48
N LEU A 136 13.50 6.19 -5.97
CA LEU A 136 14.32 5.06 -6.38
C LEU A 136 13.52 4.15 -7.30
N ARG A 137 14.19 3.42 -8.17
CA ARG A 137 13.59 2.43 -9.08
C ARG A 137 14.33 1.11 -8.99
N THR A 138 13.60 0.03 -8.92
CA THR A 138 14.13 -1.33 -9.04
C THR A 138 13.21 -2.20 -9.89
N ARG A 139 13.73 -3.33 -10.38
CA ARG A 139 12.93 -4.35 -11.06
C ARG A 139 12.56 -5.44 -10.06
N VAL A 140 11.30 -5.87 -10.13
CA VAL A 140 10.79 -6.98 -9.32
C VAL A 140 10.22 -8.09 -10.21
N PRO A 141 10.16 -9.34 -9.72
CA PRO A 141 9.78 -10.48 -10.57
C PRO A 141 8.27 -10.55 -10.88
N VAL A 142 7.43 -9.81 -10.15
CA VAL A 142 5.97 -9.79 -10.29
C VAL A 142 5.51 -8.40 -10.73
N ALA A 143 4.48 -8.34 -11.56
CA ALA A 143 3.88 -7.06 -11.96
C ALA A 143 2.93 -6.52 -10.88
N GLY A 144 2.75 -5.21 -10.84
CA GLY A 144 1.69 -4.60 -10.04
C GLY A 144 0.30 -5.01 -10.53
N ALA A 145 -0.66 -5.05 -9.62
CA ALA A 145 -2.06 -5.23 -9.98
C ALA A 145 -2.51 -4.11 -10.92
N PRO A 146 -3.37 -4.41 -11.92
CA PRO A 146 -3.91 -3.39 -12.80
C PRO A 146 -4.67 -2.31 -12.01
N VAL A 147 -4.37 -1.06 -12.29
CA VAL A 147 -5.13 0.07 -11.76
C VAL A 147 -6.27 0.37 -12.72
N ALA A 148 -7.50 0.44 -12.20
CA ALA A 148 -8.66 0.77 -13.01
C ALA A 148 -8.49 2.16 -13.64
N ALA A 149 -8.67 2.23 -14.96
CA ALA A 149 -8.72 3.51 -15.66
C ALA A 149 -10.02 4.23 -15.27
N VAL A 150 -9.90 5.49 -14.85
CA VAL A 150 -11.06 6.35 -14.64
C VAL A 150 -11.29 7.14 -15.94
N THR A 151 -12.46 6.97 -16.54
CA THR A 151 -12.92 7.87 -17.61
C THR A 151 -13.61 9.04 -16.94
N ILE A 152 -13.05 10.23 -17.10
CA ILE A 152 -13.62 11.51 -16.64
C ILE A 152 -14.55 12.05 -17.72
#